data_c10728b9ca6c95825e0d3e5f20116111
#
_entry.id   c10728b9ca6c95825e0d3e5f20116111
#
_cell.length_a   1.000
_cell.length_b   1.000
_cell.length_c   1.000
_cell.angle_alpha   90.00
_cell.angle_beta   90.00
_cell.angle_gamma   90.00
#
_symmetry.space_group_name_H-M   'P 1'
#
loop_
_entity.id
_entity.type
_entity.pdbx_description
1 polymer ?
#
loop_
_entity_poly.entity_id
_entity_poly.type
_entity_poly.pdbx_seq_one_letter_code
_entity_poly.pdbx_strand_id
1 'polypeptide(L)'
;MSKRIVIALGGNALGSTAAEQLALVSKTAKAIVDLIAEGNEVVIAHGNGPQVGMINLGLSTAAEAGAIKADMPFPECGAMSEGYIGYHLQQAIGNELTARGIRKPVA
;
A
#
# COMPACT_ATOMS: atom_id res chain seq x y z
N MET A 1 -15.71 -13.12 19.77
CA MET A 1 -15.30 -14.24 18.91
C MET A 1 -14.42 -13.72 17.80
N SER A 2 -13.26 -14.34 17.58
CA SER A 2 -12.34 -13.89 16.54
C SER A 2 -12.83 -14.31 15.15
N LYS A 3 -12.58 -13.46 14.18
CA LYS A 3 -12.93 -13.68 12.78
C LYS A 3 -11.70 -13.47 11.92
N ARG A 4 -11.73 -13.97 10.72
CA ARG A 4 -10.78 -13.63 9.68
C ARG A 4 -11.46 -12.66 8.73
N ILE A 5 -10.93 -11.46 8.63
CA ILE A 5 -11.55 -10.34 7.90
C ILE A 5 -10.63 -9.96 6.75
N VAL A 6 -11.20 -9.87 5.54
CA VAL A 6 -10.49 -9.33 4.38
C VAL A 6 -11.00 -7.91 4.15
N ILE A 7 -10.09 -6.95 4.14
CA ILE A 7 -10.38 -5.56 3.84
C ILE A 7 -9.84 -5.24 2.46
N ALA A 8 -10.72 -4.78 1.57
CA ALA A 8 -10.32 -4.38 0.23
C ALA A 8 -10.21 -2.86 0.14
N LEU A 9 -9.04 -2.37 -0.24
CA LEU A 9 -8.79 -0.94 -0.45
C LEU A 9 -8.67 -0.68 -1.94
N GLY A 10 -9.54 0.15 -2.49
CA GLY A 10 -9.46 0.55 -3.89
C GLY A 10 -8.26 1.46 -4.14
N GLY A 11 -7.74 1.45 -5.37
CA GLY A 11 -6.58 2.27 -5.74
C GLY A 11 -6.83 3.76 -5.51
N ASN A 12 -8.05 4.24 -5.79
CA ASN A 12 -8.41 5.64 -5.56
C ASN A 12 -8.43 6.02 -4.07
N ALA A 13 -8.64 5.05 -3.18
CA ALA A 13 -8.63 5.28 -1.75
C ALA A 13 -7.20 5.47 -1.20
N LEU A 14 -6.20 5.24 -2.03
CA LEU A 14 -4.78 5.37 -1.66
C LEU A 14 -4.17 6.71 -2.12
N GLY A 15 -4.94 7.56 -2.79
CA GLY A 15 -4.44 8.84 -3.30
C GLY A 15 -3.56 8.69 -4.54
N SER A 16 -2.99 9.79 -5.00
CA SER A 16 -2.21 9.83 -6.24
C SER A 16 -0.74 10.22 -6.04
N THR A 17 -0.34 10.61 -4.85
CA THR A 17 1.06 10.92 -4.51
C THR A 17 1.49 10.12 -3.28
N ALA A 18 2.80 10.00 -3.07
CA ALA A 18 3.32 9.29 -1.91
C ALA A 18 2.86 9.94 -0.60
N ALA A 19 2.85 11.26 -0.53
CA ALA A 19 2.43 11.98 0.66
C ALA A 19 0.93 11.76 0.95
N GLU A 20 0.09 11.82 -0.08
CA GLU A 20 -1.34 11.53 0.05
C GLU A 20 -1.58 10.10 0.49
N GLN A 21 -0.87 9.15 -0.13
CA GLN A 21 -1.01 7.74 0.22
C GLN A 21 -0.64 7.49 1.68
N LEU A 22 0.48 8.04 2.12
CA LEU A 22 0.93 7.86 3.51
C LEU A 22 -0.10 8.44 4.50
N ALA A 23 -0.63 9.62 4.21
CA ALA A 23 -1.64 10.24 5.05
C ALA A 23 -2.92 9.41 5.12
N LEU A 24 -3.38 8.90 3.97
CA LEU A 24 -4.60 8.09 3.90
C LEU A 24 -4.44 6.75 4.60
N VAL A 25 -3.33 6.05 4.37
CA VAL A 25 -3.12 4.75 5.03
C VAL A 25 -2.87 4.91 6.53
N SER A 26 -2.27 6.01 6.97
CA SER A 26 -2.10 6.29 8.40
C SER A 26 -3.46 6.45 9.09
N LYS A 27 -4.40 7.08 8.43
CA LYS A 27 -5.77 7.22 8.92
C LYS A 27 -6.51 5.89 8.92
N THR A 28 -6.40 5.15 7.81
CA THR A 28 -7.04 3.83 7.65
C THR A 28 -6.47 2.82 8.63
N ALA A 29 -5.18 2.90 8.94
CA ALA A 29 -4.51 1.99 9.87
C ALA A 29 -5.18 1.99 11.24
N LYS A 30 -5.71 3.11 11.69
CA LYS A 30 -6.41 3.19 12.98
C LYS A 30 -7.62 2.27 13.01
N ALA A 31 -8.44 2.31 11.96
CA ALA A 31 -9.62 1.45 11.85
C ALA A 31 -9.23 -0.02 11.71
N ILE A 32 -8.17 -0.31 10.97
CA ILE A 32 -7.65 -1.67 10.80
C ILE A 32 -7.18 -2.23 12.15
N VAL A 33 -6.43 -1.44 12.90
CA VAL A 33 -5.92 -1.88 14.20
C VAL A 33 -7.04 -2.01 15.24
N ASP A 34 -8.12 -1.23 15.13
CA ASP A 34 -9.30 -1.44 15.95
C ASP A 34 -9.83 -2.87 15.81
N LEU A 35 -9.90 -3.38 14.56
CA LEU A 35 -10.35 -4.75 14.31
C LEU A 35 -9.36 -5.78 14.86
N ILE A 36 -8.07 -5.51 14.72
CA ILE A 36 -7.03 -6.39 15.27
C ILE A 36 -7.10 -6.42 16.79
N ALA A 37 -7.31 -5.28 17.42
CA ALA A 37 -7.42 -5.17 18.88
C ALA A 37 -8.61 -5.96 19.43
N GLU A 38 -9.65 -6.15 18.62
CA GLU A 38 -10.81 -6.98 18.99
C GLU A 38 -10.51 -8.48 18.89
N GLY A 39 -9.31 -8.87 18.46
CA GLY A 39 -8.90 -10.26 18.36
C GLY A 39 -9.09 -10.88 16.98
N ASN A 40 -9.39 -10.08 15.97
CA ASN A 40 -9.59 -10.59 14.61
C ASN A 40 -8.27 -10.75 13.86
N GLU A 41 -8.22 -11.70 12.94
CA GLU A 41 -7.17 -11.79 11.94
C GLU A 41 -7.59 -10.92 10.74
N VAL A 42 -6.70 -10.07 10.27
CA VAL A 42 -7.00 -9.16 9.17
C VAL A 42 -6.05 -9.40 8.00
N VAL A 43 -6.63 -9.52 6.81
CA VAL A 43 -5.91 -9.59 5.54
C VAL A 43 -6.31 -8.36 4.73
N ILE A 44 -5.33 -7.65 4.18
CA ILE A 44 -5.60 -6.47 3.37
C ILE A 44 -5.29 -6.78 1.92
N ALA A 45 -6.26 -6.54 1.06
CA ALA A 45 -6.10 -6.55 -0.38
C ALA A 45 -6.25 -5.11 -0.88
N HIS A 46 -5.52 -4.75 -1.92
CA HIS A 46 -5.58 -3.38 -2.44
C HIS A 46 -5.49 -3.36 -3.96
N GLY A 47 -6.09 -2.32 -4.55
CA GLY A 47 -5.87 -1.97 -5.94
C GLY A 47 -4.59 -1.16 -6.10
N ASN A 48 -4.25 -0.82 -7.34
CA ASN A 48 -3.01 -0.12 -7.63
C ASN A 48 -3.10 0.83 -8.83
N GLY A 49 -4.29 1.17 -9.30
CA GLY A 49 -4.48 1.90 -10.56
C GLY A 49 -3.61 3.17 -10.68
N PRO A 50 -3.77 4.15 -9.79
CA PRO A 50 -2.95 5.37 -9.87
C PRO A 50 -1.45 5.11 -9.71
N GLN A 51 -1.09 4.17 -8.87
CA GLN A 51 0.31 3.86 -8.55
C GLN A 51 1.03 3.22 -9.73
N VAL A 52 0.45 2.19 -10.33
CA VAL A 52 1.07 1.52 -11.48
C VAL A 52 1.08 2.43 -12.70
N GLY A 53 0.04 3.24 -12.85
CA GLY A 53 -0.02 4.21 -13.95
C GLY A 53 1.10 5.24 -13.88
N MET A 54 1.36 5.79 -12.71
CA MET A 54 2.44 6.74 -12.49
C MET A 54 3.82 6.11 -12.78
N ILE A 55 4.05 4.90 -12.26
CA ILE A 55 5.31 4.20 -12.46
C ILE A 55 5.53 3.91 -13.95
N ASN A 56 4.52 3.38 -14.62
CA ASN A 56 4.60 3.07 -16.04
C ASN A 56 4.85 4.33 -16.87
N LEU A 57 4.12 5.40 -16.62
CA LEU A 57 4.30 6.66 -17.33
C LEU A 57 5.69 7.26 -17.10
N GLY A 58 6.16 7.24 -15.86
CA GLY A 58 7.46 7.80 -15.51
C GLY A 58 8.61 7.06 -16.19
N LEU A 59 8.59 5.74 -16.15
CA LEU A 59 9.63 4.93 -16.76
C LEU A 59 9.58 4.96 -18.29
N SER A 60 8.37 4.96 -18.87
CA SER A 60 8.19 5.07 -20.31
C SER A 60 8.71 6.41 -20.81
N THR A 61 8.41 7.50 -20.12
CA THR A 61 8.90 8.82 -20.46
C THR A 61 10.42 8.91 -20.36
N ALA A 62 10.99 8.30 -19.32
CA ALA A 62 12.44 8.26 -19.16
C ALA A 62 13.12 7.47 -20.28
N ALA A 63 12.52 6.37 -20.73
CA ALA A 63 13.04 5.59 -21.83
C ALA A 63 13.01 6.38 -23.15
N GLU A 64 11.89 7.08 -23.42
CA GLU A 64 11.77 7.93 -24.61
C GLU A 64 12.79 9.07 -24.62
N ALA A 65 13.09 9.63 -23.45
CA ALA A 65 14.08 10.69 -23.30
C ALA A 65 15.52 10.19 -23.32
N GLY A 66 15.73 8.87 -23.33
CA GLY A 66 17.07 8.27 -23.30
C GLY A 66 17.71 8.27 -21.92
N ALA A 67 16.97 8.60 -20.87
CA ALA A 67 17.48 8.60 -19.50
C ALA A 67 17.70 7.18 -18.96
N ILE A 68 16.95 6.22 -19.45
CA ILE A 68 17.13 4.81 -19.16
C ILE A 68 17.18 4.03 -20.49
N LYS A 69 17.80 2.85 -20.49
CA LYS A 69 18.07 2.10 -21.70
C LYS A 69 16.84 1.53 -22.39
N ALA A 70 15.84 1.16 -21.61
CA ALA A 70 14.65 0.51 -22.13
C ALA A 70 13.46 0.80 -21.23
N ASP A 71 12.27 0.64 -21.78
CA ASP A 71 11.03 0.73 -21.03
C ASP A 71 10.92 -0.43 -20.03
N MET A 72 10.16 -0.23 -18.98
CA MET A 72 9.89 -1.28 -18.00
C MET A 72 8.59 -1.98 -18.38
N PRO A 73 8.59 -3.31 -18.51
CA PRO A 73 7.36 -4.03 -18.81
C PRO A 73 6.28 -3.79 -17.75
N PHE A 74 5.03 -3.82 -18.17
CA PHE A 74 3.91 -3.50 -17.27
C PHE A 74 3.80 -4.43 -16.06
N PRO A 75 4.02 -5.74 -16.18
CA PRO A 75 4.01 -6.62 -15.00
C PRO A 75 5.00 -6.20 -13.92
N GLU A 76 6.19 -5.76 -14.31
CA GLU A 76 7.19 -5.29 -13.36
C GLU A 76 6.79 -3.97 -12.71
N CYS A 77 6.14 -3.08 -13.47
CA CYS A 77 5.55 -1.87 -12.89
C CYS A 77 4.48 -2.22 -11.86
N GLY A 78 3.69 -3.25 -12.12
CA GLY A 78 2.73 -3.77 -11.15
C GLY A 78 3.40 -4.25 -9.87
N ALA A 79 4.47 -5.00 -10.00
CA ALA A 79 5.25 -5.48 -8.84
C ALA A 79 5.81 -4.32 -8.03
N MET A 80 6.30 -3.27 -8.69
CA MET A 80 6.79 -2.07 -8.01
C MET A 80 5.68 -1.37 -7.24
N SER A 81 4.46 -1.33 -7.81
CA SER A 81 3.32 -0.71 -7.13
C SER A 81 2.93 -1.48 -5.88
N GLU A 82 3.01 -2.81 -5.90
CA GLU A 82 2.77 -3.64 -4.73
C GLU A 82 3.75 -3.32 -3.60
N GLY A 83 5.02 -3.19 -3.93
CA GLY A 83 6.05 -2.83 -2.96
C GLY A 83 5.82 -1.46 -2.36
N TYR A 84 5.51 -0.49 -3.18
CA TYR A 84 5.25 0.88 -2.75
C TYR A 84 4.03 0.97 -1.81
N ILE A 85 2.90 0.38 -2.22
CA ILE A 85 1.69 0.39 -1.41
C ILE A 85 1.87 -0.44 -0.14
N GLY A 86 2.42 -1.65 -0.27
CA GLY A 86 2.65 -2.53 0.86
C GLY A 86 3.61 -1.93 1.90
N TYR A 87 4.63 -1.22 1.45
CA TYR A 87 5.56 -0.52 2.33
C TYR A 87 4.82 0.50 3.22
N HIS A 88 3.96 1.33 2.63
CA HIS A 88 3.20 2.31 3.40
C HIS A 88 2.19 1.65 4.34
N LEU A 89 1.49 0.63 3.88
CA LEU A 89 0.51 -0.09 4.71
C LEU A 89 1.20 -0.77 5.88
N GLN A 90 2.29 -1.47 5.63
CA GLN A 90 3.03 -2.17 6.67
C GLN A 90 3.56 -1.20 7.71
N GLN A 91 4.13 -0.08 7.27
CA GLN A 91 4.66 0.94 8.16
C GLN A 91 3.55 1.58 9.01
N ALA A 92 2.45 1.98 8.39
CA ALA A 92 1.37 2.66 9.09
C ALA A 92 0.68 1.74 10.10
N ILE A 93 0.39 0.50 9.71
CA ILE A 93 -0.24 -0.48 10.59
C ILE A 93 0.72 -0.85 11.72
N GLY A 94 1.99 -1.09 11.41
CA GLY A 94 3.00 -1.39 12.41
C GLY A 94 3.18 -0.28 13.43
N ASN A 95 3.20 0.97 12.98
CA ASN A 95 3.29 2.12 13.87
C ASN A 95 2.08 2.23 14.80
N GLU A 96 0.87 2.00 14.27
CA GLU A 96 -0.33 2.06 15.07
C GLU A 96 -0.39 0.93 16.10
N LEU A 97 0.02 -0.29 15.71
CA LEU A 97 0.12 -1.42 16.64
C LEU A 97 1.09 -1.10 17.78
N THR A 98 2.25 -0.58 17.44
CA THR A 98 3.26 -0.20 18.44
C THR A 98 2.74 0.87 19.38
N ALA A 99 2.06 1.90 18.84
CA ALA A 99 1.49 2.97 19.64
C ALA A 99 0.45 2.46 20.65
N ARG A 100 -0.23 1.38 20.34
CA ARG A 100 -1.24 0.76 21.22
C ARG A 100 -0.65 -0.37 22.08
N GLY A 101 0.65 -0.64 22.00
CA GLY A 101 1.29 -1.70 22.77
C GLY A 101 0.93 -3.10 22.30
N ILE A 102 0.47 -3.25 21.06
CA ILE A 102 0.10 -4.56 20.52
C ILE A 102 1.31 -5.13 19.77
N ARG A 103 1.79 -6.28 20.20
CA ARG A 103 2.89 -7.00 19.56
C ARG A 103 2.34 -7.98 18.54
N LYS A 104 2.29 -7.55 17.28
CA LYS A 104 1.83 -8.40 16.20
C LYS A 104 2.61 -8.06 14.93
N PRO A 105 3.20 -9.03 14.26
CA PRO A 105 3.93 -8.75 13.02
C PRO A 105 2.96 -8.43 11.88
N VAL A 106 3.41 -7.59 10.96
CA VAL A 106 2.70 -7.27 9.72
C VAL A 106 3.56 -7.77 8.57
N ALA A 107 2.99 -8.62 7.75
CA ALA A 107 3.69 -9.20 6.60
C ALA A 107 3.20 -8.61 5.30
#